data_82e9709c6b3a7558b4b11e708949d0c7
#
_entry.id   82e9709c6b3a7558b4b11e708949d0c7
#
_cell.length_a   1.000
_cell.length_b   1.000
_cell.length_c   1.000
_cell.angle_alpha   90.00
_cell.angle_beta   90.00
_cell.angle_gamma   90.00
#
_symmetry.space_group_name_H-M   'P 1'
#
loop_
_entity.id
_entity.type
_entity.pdbx_description
1 polymer ?
#
loop_
_entity_poly.entity_id
_entity_poly.type
_entity_poly.pdbx_seq_one_letter_code
_entity_poly.pdbx_strand_id
1 'polypeptide(L)'
;MAQFQGRFGLLFTTVVMLTTLVMFNAAPAFASEYKAGSIKILQPWTRQTPAAAKVAGGFMTLVNTGTSADRLIGGTIDNAARFEVHEMSVAEGVMRMRQLQSGLEIKPGATVVLKPGSYHVMFLDLRSAPAAGKRLKGTLVFEKAGTIDVEYEVEPAGASTSRGSTGHGSGSGSGAMKNGNQ
;
A
#
# COMPACT_ATOMS: atom_id res chain seq x y z
N MET A 1 -33.32 -6.10 71.08
CA MET A 1 -32.05 -5.64 70.45
C MET A 1 -31.82 -6.57 69.24
N ALA A 2 -32.20 -6.16 68.07
CA ALA A 2 -32.15 -7.00 66.87
C ALA A 2 -31.02 -6.51 65.96
N GLN A 3 -30.23 -7.47 65.48
CA GLN A 3 -29.13 -7.36 64.55
C GLN A 3 -29.62 -6.91 63.19
N PHE A 4 -29.11 -5.82 62.67
CA PHE A 4 -29.31 -5.36 61.30
C PHE A 4 -27.92 -5.06 60.71
N GLN A 5 -27.24 -6.10 60.25
CA GLN A 5 -25.99 -5.95 59.52
C GLN A 5 -25.91 -7.08 58.46
N GLY A 6 -25.74 -6.72 57.21
CA GLY A 6 -25.24 -7.66 56.24
C GLY A 6 -25.97 -7.84 54.91
N ARG A 7 -26.39 -6.74 54.23
CA ARG A 7 -26.89 -6.89 52.83
C ARG A 7 -26.38 -5.84 51.83
N PHE A 8 -25.41 -5.00 52.20
CA PHE A 8 -24.88 -3.97 51.32
C PHE A 8 -23.55 -4.30 50.64
N GLY A 9 -22.91 -5.43 51.00
CA GLY A 9 -21.57 -5.76 50.51
C GLY A 9 -21.55 -6.53 49.19
N LEU A 10 -22.67 -7.10 48.71
CA LEU A 10 -22.66 -8.05 47.60
C LEU A 10 -23.03 -7.45 46.22
N LEU A 11 -23.49 -6.20 46.22
CA LEU A 11 -23.89 -5.51 44.96
C LEU A 11 -22.76 -4.64 44.37
N PHE A 12 -21.71 -4.34 45.12
CA PHE A 12 -20.60 -3.55 44.60
C PHE A 12 -19.49 -4.35 43.91
N THR A 13 -19.39 -5.64 44.16
CA THR A 13 -18.36 -6.51 43.58
C THR A 13 -18.73 -7.03 42.18
N THR A 14 -19.99 -7.05 41.80
CA THR A 14 -20.44 -7.55 40.49
C THR A 14 -20.38 -6.49 39.39
N VAL A 15 -20.36 -5.21 39.71
CA VAL A 15 -20.29 -4.13 38.71
C VAL A 15 -18.86 -3.85 38.24
N VAL A 16 -17.85 -4.14 39.06
CA VAL A 16 -16.43 -3.91 38.70
C VAL A 16 -15.89 -4.99 37.77
N MET A 17 -16.51 -6.18 37.72
CA MET A 17 -16.02 -7.29 36.90
C MET A 17 -16.55 -7.31 35.45
N LEU A 18 -17.51 -6.42 35.12
CA LEU A 18 -18.13 -6.38 33.79
C LEU A 18 -17.53 -5.30 32.86
N THR A 19 -16.60 -4.48 33.34
CA THR A 19 -16.01 -3.39 32.58
C THR A 19 -14.64 -3.65 31.97
N THR A 20 -14.06 -4.85 32.12
CA THR A 20 -12.68 -5.12 31.68
C THR A 20 -12.57 -6.06 30.47
N LEU A 21 -13.64 -6.34 29.74
CA LEU A 21 -13.56 -7.26 28.58
C LEU A 21 -13.97 -6.61 27.24
N VAL A 22 -13.62 -5.33 27.05
CA VAL A 22 -13.46 -4.77 25.72
C VAL A 22 -11.98 -4.85 25.35
N MET A 23 -11.45 -6.03 25.17
CA MET A 23 -10.21 -6.23 24.46
C MET A 23 -10.44 -5.73 23.03
N PHE A 24 -9.93 -4.56 22.75
CA PHE A 24 -9.80 -4.01 21.40
C PHE A 24 -8.93 -4.99 20.61
N ASN A 25 -9.57 -5.91 19.86
CA ASN A 25 -8.89 -6.70 18.85
C ASN A 25 -8.53 -5.75 17.71
N ALA A 26 -7.47 -4.94 17.90
CA ALA A 26 -6.76 -4.34 16.80
C ALA A 26 -6.09 -5.48 16.05
N ALA A 27 -6.76 -6.01 15.03
CA ALA A 27 -6.11 -6.93 14.10
C ALA A 27 -4.87 -6.21 13.56
N PRO A 28 -3.66 -6.80 13.69
CA PRO A 28 -2.48 -6.21 13.10
C PRO A 28 -2.75 -6.04 11.60
N ALA A 29 -2.67 -4.83 11.11
CA ALA A 29 -2.64 -4.56 9.68
C ALA A 29 -1.32 -5.14 9.16
N PHE A 30 -1.34 -6.40 8.74
CA PHE A 30 -0.18 -7.01 8.11
C PHE A 30 0.07 -6.30 6.79
N ALA A 31 1.13 -5.51 6.72
CA ALA A 31 1.68 -5.04 5.47
C ALA A 31 2.02 -6.27 4.62
N SER A 32 1.43 -6.39 3.43
CA SER A 32 1.70 -7.53 2.54
C SER A 32 3.15 -7.51 2.11
N GLU A 33 3.91 -8.55 2.47
CA GLU A 33 5.30 -8.77 2.05
C GLU A 33 5.37 -10.08 1.27
N TYR A 34 6.03 -10.03 0.11
CA TYR A 34 6.32 -11.18 -0.74
C TYR A 34 7.82 -11.25 -0.98
N LYS A 35 8.33 -12.44 -1.32
CA LYS A 35 9.76 -12.65 -1.52
C LYS A 35 10.00 -13.55 -2.74
N ALA A 36 10.75 -13.03 -3.73
CA ALA A 36 11.27 -13.77 -4.87
C ALA A 36 12.79 -13.77 -4.80
N GLY A 37 13.41 -14.90 -4.46
CA GLY A 37 14.86 -14.97 -4.25
C GLY A 37 15.34 -13.94 -3.22
N SER A 38 16.19 -13.01 -3.65
CA SER A 38 16.69 -11.90 -2.83
C SER A 38 15.83 -10.62 -2.93
N ILE A 39 14.79 -10.62 -3.75
CA ILE A 39 13.90 -9.48 -3.89
C ILE A 39 12.75 -9.59 -2.91
N LYS A 40 12.55 -8.55 -2.09
CA LYS A 40 11.34 -8.36 -1.29
C LYS A 40 10.41 -7.39 -2.01
N ILE A 41 9.14 -7.71 -2.03
CA ILE A 41 8.06 -6.90 -2.57
C ILE A 41 7.17 -6.50 -1.39
N LEU A 42 7.07 -5.20 -1.12
CA LEU A 42 6.31 -4.69 0.01
C LEU A 42 5.10 -3.93 -0.49
N GLN A 43 3.95 -4.27 0.08
CA GLN A 43 2.69 -3.56 -0.10
C GLN A 43 2.31 -3.28 -1.56
N PRO A 44 2.13 -4.29 -2.42
CA PRO A 44 1.60 -4.06 -3.75
C PRO A 44 0.18 -3.48 -3.65
N TRP A 45 -0.08 -2.38 -4.35
CA TRP A 45 -1.38 -1.75 -4.38
C TRP A 45 -1.68 -1.06 -5.71
N THR A 46 -2.93 -0.79 -5.95
CA THR A 46 -3.43 -0.03 -7.09
C THR A 46 -4.52 0.92 -6.61
N ARG A 47 -4.97 1.84 -7.47
CA ARG A 47 -6.07 2.74 -7.17
C ARG A 47 -7.38 2.25 -7.77
N GLN A 48 -8.46 2.53 -7.08
CA GLN A 48 -9.78 2.53 -7.68
C GLN A 48 -9.80 3.45 -8.89
N THR A 49 -10.40 2.99 -9.98
CA THR A 49 -10.58 3.76 -11.21
C THR A 49 -12.06 3.90 -11.56
N PRO A 50 -12.44 4.91 -12.37
CA PRO A 50 -13.80 4.98 -12.93
C PRO A 50 -14.17 3.71 -13.70
N ALA A 51 -15.47 3.38 -13.76
CA ALA A 51 -15.96 2.13 -14.36
C ALA A 51 -15.54 1.95 -15.84
N ALA A 52 -15.40 3.05 -16.58
CA ALA A 52 -14.99 3.02 -17.99
C ALA A 52 -13.47 3.06 -18.20
N ALA A 53 -12.66 3.11 -17.13
CA ALA A 53 -11.21 3.18 -17.25
C ALA A 53 -10.65 1.91 -17.90
N LYS A 54 -9.73 2.09 -18.84
CA LYS A 54 -9.02 1.01 -19.53
C LYS A 54 -7.60 0.82 -19.00
N VAL A 55 -7.17 1.68 -18.07
CA VAL A 55 -5.83 1.64 -17.49
C VAL A 55 -5.89 1.88 -15.97
N ALA A 56 -4.96 1.28 -15.23
CA ALA A 56 -4.71 1.56 -13.82
C ALA A 56 -3.21 1.56 -13.53
N GLY A 57 -2.79 2.35 -12.54
CA GLY A 57 -1.42 2.33 -12.05
C GLY A 57 -1.26 1.35 -10.90
N GLY A 58 -0.14 0.65 -10.84
CA GLY A 58 0.23 -0.21 -9.73
C GLY A 58 1.51 0.27 -9.06
N PHE A 59 1.59 0.09 -7.77
CA PHE A 59 2.61 0.66 -6.91
C PHE A 59 3.08 -0.37 -5.87
N MET A 60 4.33 -0.28 -5.44
CA MET A 60 4.93 -1.16 -4.45
C MET A 60 6.31 -0.65 -4.06
N THR A 61 6.90 -1.25 -3.04
CA THR A 61 8.33 -1.07 -2.76
C THR A 61 9.07 -2.37 -3.05
N LEU A 62 10.14 -2.27 -3.81
CA LEU A 62 11.05 -3.37 -4.15
C LEU A 62 12.35 -3.20 -3.41
N VAL A 63 12.81 -4.24 -2.69
CA VAL A 63 14.07 -4.23 -1.96
C VAL A 63 14.92 -5.40 -2.43
N ASN A 64 16.08 -5.11 -2.97
CA ASN A 64 17.06 -6.15 -3.30
C ASN A 64 18.00 -6.38 -2.11
N THR A 65 17.84 -7.48 -1.42
CA THR A 65 18.67 -7.87 -0.27
C THR A 65 19.91 -8.68 -0.68
N GLY A 66 20.08 -8.92 -1.97
CA GLY A 66 21.18 -9.71 -2.52
C GLY A 66 22.41 -8.87 -2.88
N THR A 67 23.41 -9.56 -3.39
CA THR A 67 24.70 -8.98 -3.83
C THR A 67 24.78 -8.75 -5.34
N SER A 68 23.75 -9.14 -6.09
CA SER A 68 23.65 -8.96 -7.55
C SER A 68 22.45 -8.10 -7.89
N ALA A 69 22.56 -7.27 -8.92
CA ALA A 69 21.42 -6.54 -9.46
C ALA A 69 20.37 -7.52 -10.05
N ASP A 70 19.10 -7.18 -9.93
CA ASP A 70 17.99 -7.85 -10.60
C ASP A 70 17.13 -6.82 -11.34
N ARG A 71 16.12 -7.24 -12.06
CA ARG A 71 15.29 -6.36 -12.89
C ARG A 71 13.84 -6.84 -12.89
N LEU A 72 12.92 -5.93 -12.59
CA LEU A 72 11.49 -6.17 -12.82
C LEU A 72 11.22 -6.00 -14.32
N ILE A 73 10.92 -7.10 -15.00
CA ILE A 73 10.76 -7.14 -16.46
C ILE A 73 9.30 -7.30 -16.92
N GLY A 74 8.39 -7.66 -16.02
CA GLY A 74 6.98 -7.87 -16.37
C GLY A 74 6.13 -8.27 -15.18
N GLY A 75 4.90 -8.64 -15.49
CA GLY A 75 3.93 -9.11 -14.51
C GLY A 75 2.53 -9.25 -15.11
N THR A 76 1.57 -9.55 -14.27
CA THR A 76 0.14 -9.64 -14.62
C THR A 76 -0.73 -9.07 -13.51
N ILE A 77 -2.00 -8.85 -13.83
CA ILE A 77 -3.09 -8.68 -12.87
C ILE A 77 -4.35 -9.29 -13.49
N ASP A 78 -5.19 -9.92 -12.70
CA ASP A 78 -6.32 -10.75 -13.17
C ASP A 78 -7.26 -10.04 -14.16
N ASN A 79 -7.45 -8.74 -14.01
CA ASN A 79 -8.41 -7.98 -14.80
C ASN A 79 -7.81 -7.10 -15.90
N ALA A 80 -6.51 -7.25 -16.21
CA ALA A 80 -5.86 -6.53 -17.31
C ALA A 80 -5.24 -7.51 -18.33
N ALA A 81 -5.09 -7.07 -19.58
CA ALA A 81 -4.47 -7.86 -20.63
C ALA A 81 -2.97 -7.59 -20.76
N ARG A 82 -2.49 -6.40 -20.36
CA ARG A 82 -1.08 -6.02 -20.49
C ARG A 82 -0.55 -5.37 -19.22
N PHE A 83 0.75 -5.57 -19.00
CA PHE A 83 1.53 -5.01 -17.90
C PHE A 83 2.75 -4.30 -18.49
N GLU A 84 2.99 -3.06 -18.07
CA GLU A 84 4.14 -2.29 -18.49
C GLU A 84 4.79 -1.60 -17.28
N VAL A 85 6.11 -1.41 -17.32
CA VAL A 85 6.84 -0.64 -16.31
C VAL A 85 7.13 0.73 -16.87
N HIS A 86 6.80 1.78 -16.12
CA HIS A 86 6.92 3.17 -16.54
C HIS A 86 7.74 3.99 -15.56
N GLU A 87 8.37 5.02 -16.08
CA GLU A 87 9.04 6.09 -15.34
C GLU A 87 8.35 7.43 -15.64
N MET A 88 8.06 8.20 -14.59
CA MET A 88 7.69 9.61 -14.73
C MET A 88 8.90 10.47 -14.40
N SER A 89 9.21 11.41 -15.28
CA SER A 89 10.27 12.40 -15.08
C SER A 89 9.72 13.80 -15.37
N VAL A 90 10.33 14.82 -14.78
CA VAL A 90 10.05 16.22 -15.10
C VAL A 90 11.27 16.77 -15.80
N ALA A 91 11.09 17.18 -17.04
CA ALA A 91 12.11 17.86 -17.82
C ALA A 91 11.55 19.23 -18.29
N GLU A 92 12.27 20.30 -17.99
CA GLU A 92 11.88 21.68 -18.37
C GLU A 92 10.46 22.07 -17.91
N GLY A 93 10.04 21.60 -16.72
CA GLY A 93 8.70 21.83 -16.17
C GLY A 93 7.60 20.97 -16.78
N VAL A 94 7.90 20.11 -17.75
CA VAL A 94 6.95 19.20 -18.40
C VAL A 94 7.07 17.80 -17.81
N MET A 95 5.96 17.24 -17.32
CA MET A 95 5.88 15.84 -16.93
C MET A 95 5.89 14.94 -18.16
N ARG A 96 6.82 14.00 -18.20
CA ARG A 96 6.94 13.00 -19.25
C ARG A 96 6.84 11.61 -18.63
N MET A 97 6.06 10.75 -19.23
CA MET A 97 5.94 9.35 -18.88
C MET A 97 6.56 8.51 -20.00
N ARG A 98 7.40 7.56 -19.63
CA ARG A 98 8.14 6.70 -20.56
C ARG A 98 8.07 5.26 -20.10
N GLN A 99 7.76 4.36 -21.02
CA GLN A 99 7.89 2.91 -20.77
C GLN A 99 9.35 2.52 -20.69
N LEU A 100 9.69 1.71 -19.68
CA LEU A 100 10.99 1.06 -19.53
C LEU A 100 10.97 -0.31 -20.23
N GLN A 101 11.25 -0.33 -21.52
CA GLN A 101 11.19 -1.56 -22.33
C GLN A 101 12.14 -2.66 -21.81
N SER A 102 13.27 -2.28 -21.24
CA SER A 102 14.21 -3.22 -20.61
C SER A 102 13.86 -3.54 -19.14
N GLY A 103 12.71 -3.06 -18.64
CA GLY A 103 12.33 -3.20 -17.24
C GLY A 103 13.04 -2.24 -16.28
N LEU A 104 12.78 -2.38 -14.98
CA LEU A 104 13.29 -1.55 -13.90
C LEU A 104 14.41 -2.26 -13.15
N GLU A 105 15.64 -1.75 -13.23
CA GLU A 105 16.78 -2.29 -12.51
C GLU A 105 16.69 -2.03 -11.01
N ILE A 106 17.02 -3.05 -10.21
CA ILE A 106 17.09 -3.01 -8.75
C ILE A 106 18.51 -3.41 -8.35
N LYS A 107 19.36 -2.42 -8.08
CA LYS A 107 20.78 -2.61 -7.73
C LYS A 107 20.90 -3.41 -6.41
N PRO A 108 22.06 -4.07 -6.17
CA PRO A 108 22.33 -4.75 -4.90
C PRO A 108 22.13 -3.81 -3.70
N GLY A 109 21.42 -4.26 -2.67
CA GLY A 109 21.14 -3.47 -1.47
C GLY A 109 20.16 -2.30 -1.67
N ALA A 110 19.65 -2.07 -2.89
CA ALA A 110 18.80 -0.93 -3.18
C ALA A 110 17.34 -1.17 -2.79
N THR A 111 16.69 -0.08 -2.43
CA THR A 111 15.24 0.02 -2.30
C THR A 111 14.72 0.93 -3.41
N VAL A 112 13.79 0.43 -4.21
CA VAL A 112 13.11 1.16 -5.28
C VAL A 112 11.64 1.28 -4.94
N VAL A 113 11.14 2.52 -4.82
CA VAL A 113 9.73 2.80 -4.49
C VAL A 113 8.99 3.18 -5.76
N LEU A 114 8.05 2.32 -6.16
CA LEU A 114 7.09 2.62 -7.21
C LEU A 114 5.90 3.34 -6.58
N LYS A 115 5.68 4.58 -6.98
CA LYS A 115 4.64 5.47 -6.42
C LYS A 115 4.08 6.42 -7.48
N PRO A 116 2.92 7.03 -7.25
CA PRO A 116 2.40 8.07 -8.13
C PRO A 116 3.44 9.19 -8.37
N GLY A 117 3.60 9.57 -9.64
CA GLY A 117 4.56 10.61 -10.02
C GLY A 117 6.04 10.16 -10.11
N SER A 118 6.32 8.86 -10.02
CA SER A 118 7.66 8.28 -10.12
C SER A 118 7.62 7.00 -10.96
N TYR A 119 8.48 6.02 -10.65
CA TYR A 119 8.32 4.67 -11.20
C TYR A 119 6.97 4.11 -10.81
N HIS A 120 6.32 3.40 -11.72
CA HIS A 120 5.08 2.68 -11.49
C HIS A 120 4.88 1.58 -12.54
N VAL A 121 4.01 0.65 -12.26
CA VAL A 121 3.53 -0.28 -13.28
C VAL A 121 2.20 0.21 -13.83
N MET A 122 1.95 -0.07 -15.10
CA MET A 122 0.68 0.21 -15.77
C MET A 122 0.00 -1.09 -16.12
N PHE A 123 -1.24 -1.22 -15.71
CA PHE A 123 -2.17 -2.25 -16.14
C PHE A 123 -3.03 -1.69 -17.25
N LEU A 124 -2.97 -2.30 -18.44
CA LEU A 124 -3.65 -1.81 -19.63
C LEU A 124 -4.71 -2.83 -20.09
N ASP A 125 -5.66 -2.32 -20.86
CA ASP A 125 -6.79 -3.09 -21.38
C ASP A 125 -7.58 -3.79 -20.26
N LEU A 126 -7.94 -2.98 -19.23
CA LEU A 126 -8.74 -3.46 -18.13
C LEU A 126 -10.08 -4.03 -18.62
N ARG A 127 -10.43 -5.23 -18.16
CA ARG A 127 -11.74 -5.86 -18.39
C ARG A 127 -12.80 -5.31 -17.44
N SER A 128 -12.38 -4.93 -16.24
CA SER A 128 -13.22 -4.29 -15.22
C SER A 128 -12.39 -3.31 -14.39
N ALA A 129 -13.03 -2.23 -13.91
CA ALA A 129 -12.38 -1.25 -13.07
C ALA A 129 -12.04 -1.85 -11.68
N PRO A 130 -10.83 -1.62 -11.15
CA PRO A 130 -10.50 -1.89 -9.75
C PRO A 130 -11.46 -1.17 -8.80
N ALA A 131 -12.05 -1.90 -7.84
CA ALA A 131 -12.96 -1.35 -6.83
C ALA A 131 -12.28 -1.29 -5.46
N ALA A 132 -12.35 -0.15 -4.77
CA ALA A 132 -11.70 0.05 -3.47
C ALA A 132 -12.06 -1.04 -2.45
N GLY A 133 -11.08 -1.45 -1.64
CA GLY A 133 -11.21 -2.48 -0.63
C GLY A 133 -11.19 -3.91 -1.17
N LYS A 134 -11.04 -4.10 -2.48
CA LYS A 134 -10.80 -5.41 -3.09
C LYS A 134 -9.32 -5.70 -3.17
N ARG A 135 -8.99 -6.98 -3.37
CA ARG A 135 -7.64 -7.44 -3.72
C ARG A 135 -7.69 -8.07 -5.10
N LEU A 136 -6.68 -7.78 -5.90
CA LEU A 136 -6.53 -8.33 -7.26
C LEU A 136 -5.27 -9.18 -7.28
N LYS A 137 -5.42 -10.43 -7.69
CA LYS A 137 -4.29 -11.33 -7.88
C LYS A 137 -3.52 -10.95 -9.13
N GLY A 138 -2.23 -11.22 -9.10
CA GLY A 138 -1.35 -11.01 -10.22
C GLY A 138 0.01 -11.62 -9.97
N THR A 139 0.92 -11.39 -10.89
CA THR A 139 2.32 -11.84 -10.78
C THR A 139 3.26 -10.68 -11.02
N LEU A 140 4.47 -10.83 -10.50
CA LEU A 140 5.64 -10.03 -10.88
C LEU A 140 6.71 -10.96 -11.43
N VAL A 141 7.36 -10.54 -12.51
CA VAL A 141 8.41 -11.31 -13.18
C VAL A 141 9.72 -10.54 -13.07
N PHE A 142 10.70 -11.17 -12.43
CA PHE A 142 12.05 -10.65 -12.31
C PHE A 142 12.99 -11.45 -13.21
N GLU A 143 14.03 -10.78 -13.72
CA GLU A 143 14.99 -11.38 -14.66
C GLU A 143 15.74 -12.58 -14.04
N LYS A 144 16.15 -12.45 -12.76
CA LYS A 144 16.90 -13.48 -12.04
C LYS A 144 16.07 -14.19 -10.96
N ALA A 145 15.31 -13.44 -10.19
CA ALA A 145 14.51 -14.01 -9.11
C ALA A 145 13.27 -14.79 -9.59
N GLY A 146 12.92 -14.68 -10.90
CA GLY A 146 11.80 -15.41 -11.50
C GLY A 146 10.44 -14.78 -11.21
N THR A 147 9.39 -15.60 -11.31
CA THR A 147 8.01 -15.16 -11.16
C THR A 147 7.52 -15.41 -9.75
N ILE A 148 6.73 -14.46 -9.23
CA ILE A 148 6.08 -14.59 -7.92
C ILE A 148 4.64 -14.08 -7.98
N ASP A 149 3.73 -14.79 -7.32
CA ASP A 149 2.35 -14.38 -7.12
C ASP A 149 2.29 -13.27 -6.06
N VAL A 150 1.48 -12.25 -6.34
CA VAL A 150 1.23 -11.13 -5.45
C VAL A 150 -0.26 -10.77 -5.45
N GLU A 151 -0.71 -10.09 -4.40
CA GLU A 151 -2.05 -9.49 -4.36
C GLU A 151 -1.91 -7.97 -4.25
N TYR A 152 -2.55 -7.25 -5.17
CA TYR A 152 -2.63 -5.80 -5.15
C TYR A 152 -3.85 -5.35 -4.34
N GLU A 153 -3.63 -4.59 -3.28
CA GLU A 153 -4.73 -3.95 -2.56
C GLU A 153 -5.28 -2.78 -3.38
N VAL A 154 -6.61 -2.70 -3.51
CA VAL A 154 -7.25 -1.59 -4.25
C VAL A 154 -7.59 -0.48 -3.27
N GLU A 155 -6.83 0.59 -3.33
CA GLU A 155 -7.00 1.78 -2.52
C GLU A 155 -7.98 2.79 -3.16
N PRO A 156 -8.59 3.69 -2.39
CA PRO A 156 -9.41 4.76 -2.94
C PRO A 156 -8.65 5.60 -3.99
N ALA A 157 -9.38 6.23 -4.92
CA ALA A 157 -8.81 6.97 -6.05
C ALA A 157 -7.80 8.06 -5.66
N GLY A 158 -7.97 8.70 -4.51
CA GLY A 158 -7.07 9.74 -3.98
C GLY A 158 -5.88 9.24 -3.16
N ALA A 159 -5.74 7.91 -2.96
CA ALA A 159 -4.66 7.37 -2.14
C ALA A 159 -3.28 7.68 -2.73
N SER A 160 -2.33 8.05 -1.88
CA SER A 160 -0.90 8.23 -2.23
C SER A 160 -0.01 7.11 -1.71
N THR A 161 -0.55 6.28 -0.79
CA THR A 161 0.10 5.13 -0.16
C THR A 161 -0.91 4.01 0.05
N SER A 162 -0.45 2.77 0.29
CA SER A 162 -1.31 1.67 0.76
C SER A 162 -1.73 1.88 2.22
N ARG A 163 -2.89 1.34 2.62
CA ARG A 163 -3.38 1.40 4.01
C ARG A 163 -2.47 0.70 5.02
N GLY A 164 -1.71 -0.28 4.58
CA GLY A 164 -0.72 -0.97 5.42
C GLY A 164 0.53 -0.15 5.73
N SER A 165 0.71 1.01 5.09
CA SER A 165 1.85 1.90 5.33
C SER A 165 1.53 2.87 6.49
N THR A 166 1.66 2.41 7.73
CA THR A 166 1.71 3.32 8.90
C THR A 166 3.09 4.00 8.96
N GLY A 167 3.38 4.81 7.94
CA GLY A 167 4.54 5.70 7.95
C GLY A 167 4.24 6.91 8.84
N HIS A 168 5.11 7.19 9.80
CA HIS A 168 5.14 8.44 10.54
C HIS A 168 5.21 9.62 9.57
N GLY A 169 4.06 10.19 9.23
CA GLY A 169 3.96 11.42 8.46
C GLY A 169 4.19 12.59 9.42
N SER A 170 5.34 13.22 9.32
CA SER A 170 5.65 14.49 9.96
C SER A 170 4.58 15.52 9.59
N GLY A 171 3.91 16.06 10.62
CA GLY A 171 2.91 17.11 10.47
C GLY A 171 3.50 18.34 9.80
N SER A 172 2.93 18.73 8.67
CA SER A 172 3.16 20.01 8.04
C SER A 172 2.30 21.06 8.76
N GLY A 173 2.96 21.92 9.50
CA GLY A 173 2.34 23.05 10.19
C GLY A 173 1.68 24.00 9.21
N SER A 174 0.39 24.23 9.40
CA SER A 174 -0.39 25.29 8.76
C SER A 174 0.12 26.66 9.21
N GLY A 175 0.93 27.30 8.38
CA GLY A 175 1.29 28.71 8.55
C GLY A 175 0.11 29.60 8.18
N ALA A 176 -0.55 30.16 9.20
CA ALA A 176 -1.56 31.20 9.02
C ALA A 176 -0.93 32.46 8.43
N MET A 177 -1.32 32.83 7.22
CA MET A 177 -1.05 34.15 6.66
C MET A 177 -1.90 35.18 7.40
N LYS A 178 -1.26 36.03 8.19
CA LYS A 178 -1.83 37.30 8.67
C LYS A 178 -1.85 38.30 7.53
N ASN A 179 -3.04 38.66 7.10
CA ASN A 179 -3.26 39.91 6.34
C ASN A 179 -2.92 41.10 7.25
N GLY A 180 -1.93 41.86 6.89
CA GLY A 180 -1.63 43.19 7.43
C GLY A 180 -1.96 44.25 6.36
N ASN A 181 -3.02 44.99 6.65
CA ASN A 181 -3.44 46.18 5.89
C ASN A 181 -2.60 47.38 6.40
N GLN A 182 -1.87 48.03 5.56
CA GLN A 182 -1.69 49.52 5.48
C GLN A 182 -0.99 49.87 4.19
#